data_077fcb5f9b7aecff42484a3bda0043d0
#
_entry.id   077fcb5f9b7aecff42484a3bda0043d0
#
_cell.length_a   1.000
_cell.length_b   1.000
_cell.length_c   1.000
_cell.angle_alpha   90.00
_cell.angle_beta   90.00
_cell.angle_gamma   90.00
#
_symmetry.space_group_name_H-M   'P 1'
#
loop_
_entity.id
_entity.type
_entity.pdbx_description
1 polymer ?
#
loop_
_entity_poly.entity_id
_entity_poly.type
_entity_poly.pdbx_seq_one_letter_code
_entity_poly.pdbx_strand_id
1 'polypeptide(L)'
;MSERLRKLSLGFLGQLPTVLTLALLGGVAWWGYVWDWKVPTLPELMDPTAARFRREHENEEKDQPAAQAREDELPSIKLRSQEAMEEAGIQTKPVEEKWMDEYVTAHGHIDFNQDHYAHLSTRASGTAWRVFKQAGDYVKKGDVLALIASPELAQLKFDLQQTLLTVKKLEAYYRRLERAGEGTPKKDREQAEFALREARVALSKTQQSLQNLGLHVSLDELAPLNDQQTAVRLRTLGIPDSLSPLLDLHAVTGNNLLPMYAPFDGMVIKRDIVIGEMVTPATPQFHLADLRRLWICLHVRLEDVARLKEGQDIAFHLDGPNEEVPPTKISWISAEVDEKTRTVAVRAEVDNPQGRLRPNTFGDARILVGRQKRLIVPKEALQFDGTSHVVFVRGQSPTEFQPRRVQLDPRYKDVAVVLSGLKAGQEIAVSGSHVLLSEMLKERIAGED
;
A
#
# COMPACT_ATOMS: atom_id res chain seq x y z
N MET A 1 -73.92 24.66 5.87
CA MET A 1 -72.62 25.20 5.42
C MET A 1 -71.68 24.12 4.83
N SER A 2 -72.17 22.90 4.57
CA SER A 2 -71.35 21.74 4.17
C SER A 2 -71.48 21.33 2.68
N GLU A 3 -72.48 21.72 1.96
CA GLU A 3 -72.67 21.30 0.55
C GLU A 3 -72.01 22.21 -0.47
N ARG A 4 -71.78 23.49 -0.19
CA ARG A 4 -71.10 24.40 -1.12
C ARG A 4 -69.61 24.22 -1.20
N LEU A 5 -68.95 23.72 -0.16
CA LEU A 5 -67.53 23.42 -0.15
C LEU A 5 -67.18 22.11 -0.87
N ARG A 6 -68.13 21.16 -0.97
CA ARG A 6 -67.92 19.87 -1.67
C ARG A 6 -68.01 19.99 -3.21
N LYS A 7 -68.76 20.99 -3.74
CA LYS A 7 -68.84 21.25 -5.17
C LYS A 7 -67.64 22.03 -5.72
N LEU A 8 -66.96 22.81 -4.90
CA LEU A 8 -65.71 23.52 -5.30
C LEU A 8 -64.50 22.60 -5.36
N SER A 9 -64.47 21.54 -4.56
CA SER A 9 -63.34 20.58 -4.56
C SER A 9 -63.41 19.61 -5.73
N LEU A 10 -64.57 19.24 -6.26
CA LEU A 10 -64.69 18.36 -7.42
C LEU A 10 -64.38 19.04 -8.75
N GLY A 11 -64.61 20.37 -8.86
CA GLY A 11 -64.26 21.14 -10.05
C GLY A 11 -62.76 21.34 -10.24
N PHE A 12 -62.00 21.37 -9.11
CA PHE A 12 -60.56 21.55 -9.17
C PHE A 12 -59.81 20.24 -9.49
N LEU A 13 -60.36 19.06 -9.09
CA LEU A 13 -59.78 17.76 -9.42
C LEU A 13 -59.91 17.40 -10.91
N GLY A 14 -60.94 17.91 -11.62
CA GLY A 14 -61.15 17.64 -13.04
C GLY A 14 -60.18 18.39 -13.97
N GLN A 15 -59.55 19.47 -13.50
CA GLN A 15 -58.57 20.25 -14.29
C GLN A 15 -57.11 19.95 -13.92
N LEU A 16 -56.85 19.12 -12.94
CA LEU A 16 -55.49 18.73 -12.56
C LEU A 16 -54.66 18.14 -13.71
N PRO A 17 -55.18 17.24 -14.58
CA PRO A 17 -54.42 16.72 -15.69
C PRO A 17 -54.07 17.77 -16.75
N THR A 18 -54.96 18.74 -17.01
CA THR A 18 -54.71 19.82 -17.99
C THR A 18 -53.70 20.84 -17.50
N VAL A 19 -53.68 21.16 -16.23
CA VAL A 19 -52.67 22.05 -15.63
C VAL A 19 -51.31 21.35 -15.58
N LEU A 20 -51.25 20.06 -15.28
CA LEU A 20 -50.03 19.25 -15.24
C LEU A 20 -49.43 19.10 -16.66
N THR A 21 -50.27 18.90 -17.71
CA THR A 21 -49.81 18.82 -19.09
C THR A 21 -49.29 20.16 -19.60
N LEU A 22 -49.96 21.28 -19.27
CA LEU A 22 -49.47 22.60 -19.63
C LEU A 22 -48.17 22.98 -18.92
N ALA A 23 -48.01 22.59 -17.66
CA ALA A 23 -46.76 22.78 -16.91
C ALA A 23 -45.62 21.93 -17.48
N LEU A 24 -45.90 20.68 -17.90
CA LEU A 24 -44.93 19.79 -18.56
C LEU A 24 -44.51 20.33 -19.94
N LEU A 25 -45.45 20.78 -20.76
CA LEU A 25 -45.18 21.39 -22.06
C LEU A 25 -44.41 22.70 -21.92
N GLY A 26 -44.75 23.53 -20.93
CA GLY A 26 -44.00 24.75 -20.62
C GLY A 26 -42.58 24.44 -20.14
N GLY A 27 -42.41 23.40 -19.33
CA GLY A 27 -41.12 22.93 -18.88
C GLY A 27 -40.22 22.41 -20.00
N VAL A 28 -40.80 21.62 -20.92
CA VAL A 28 -40.07 21.10 -22.10
C VAL A 28 -39.70 22.24 -23.07
N ALA A 29 -40.61 23.20 -23.30
CA ALA A 29 -40.33 24.36 -24.14
C ALA A 29 -39.23 25.25 -23.53
N TRP A 30 -39.31 25.50 -22.21
CA TRP A 30 -38.29 26.25 -21.50
C TRP A 30 -36.94 25.52 -21.51
N TRP A 31 -36.94 24.21 -21.31
CA TRP A 31 -35.76 23.36 -21.40
C TRP A 31 -35.12 23.39 -22.79
N GLY A 32 -35.95 23.25 -23.86
CA GLY A 32 -35.50 23.37 -25.25
C GLY A 32 -34.90 24.73 -25.57
N TYR A 33 -35.47 25.82 -25.02
CA TYR A 33 -34.97 27.19 -25.20
C TYR A 33 -33.61 27.39 -24.48
N VAL A 34 -33.46 26.86 -23.27
CA VAL A 34 -32.19 27.00 -22.47
C VAL A 34 -31.06 26.14 -23.02
N TRP A 35 -31.39 24.96 -23.57
CA TRP A 35 -30.40 23.96 -23.98
C TRP A 35 -30.34 23.69 -25.49
N ASP A 36 -30.99 24.52 -26.31
CA ASP A 36 -31.06 24.35 -27.78
C ASP A 36 -31.38 22.90 -28.20
N TRP A 37 -32.33 22.27 -27.50
CA TRP A 37 -32.76 20.88 -27.72
C TRP A 37 -31.67 19.83 -27.57
N LYS A 38 -30.52 20.15 -26.95
CA LYS A 38 -29.45 19.19 -26.61
C LYS A 38 -29.63 18.68 -25.19
N VAL A 39 -29.29 17.42 -24.98
CA VAL A 39 -29.33 16.82 -23.62
C VAL A 39 -28.16 17.38 -22.81
N PRO A 40 -28.40 18.13 -21.72
CA PRO A 40 -27.31 18.68 -20.92
C PRO A 40 -26.58 17.61 -20.14
N THR A 41 -25.26 17.79 -19.97
CA THR A 41 -24.48 16.95 -19.09
C THR A 41 -24.69 17.33 -17.60
N LEU A 42 -24.40 16.41 -16.68
CA LEU A 42 -24.59 16.64 -15.22
C LEU A 42 -23.97 17.96 -14.70
N PRO A 43 -22.77 18.39 -15.12
CA PRO A 43 -22.18 19.68 -14.70
C PRO A 43 -22.95 20.90 -15.26
N GLU A 44 -23.55 20.77 -16.44
CA GLU A 44 -24.30 21.86 -17.08
C GLU A 44 -25.68 22.09 -16.46
N LEU A 45 -26.25 21.07 -15.83
CA LEU A 45 -27.51 21.15 -15.09
C LEU A 45 -27.37 21.96 -13.78
N MET A 46 -26.17 22.02 -13.22
CA MET A 46 -25.92 22.71 -11.95
C MET A 46 -25.67 24.22 -12.13
N ASP A 47 -25.21 24.66 -13.30
CA ASP A 47 -25.02 26.08 -13.60
C ASP A 47 -25.22 26.39 -15.10
N PRO A 48 -26.44 26.72 -15.50
CA PRO A 48 -26.77 27.02 -16.91
C PRO A 48 -26.10 28.30 -17.44
N THR A 49 -25.62 29.20 -16.59
CA THR A 49 -24.91 30.40 -17.01
C THR A 49 -23.49 30.12 -17.43
N ALA A 50 -22.82 29.15 -16.77
CA ALA A 50 -21.48 28.68 -17.14
C ALA A 50 -21.46 27.96 -18.51
N ALA A 51 -22.56 27.29 -18.88
CA ALA A 51 -22.70 26.65 -20.19
C ALA A 51 -22.78 27.65 -21.37
N ARG A 52 -23.41 28.82 -21.17
CA ARG A 52 -23.44 29.90 -22.17
C ARG A 52 -22.05 30.52 -22.36
N PHE A 53 -21.36 30.79 -21.28
CA PHE A 53 -19.98 31.36 -21.31
C PHE A 53 -19.00 30.46 -22.06
N ARG A 54 -19.10 29.14 -21.86
CA ARG A 54 -18.24 28.17 -22.55
C ARG A 54 -18.54 28.08 -24.06
N ARG A 55 -19.80 28.17 -24.46
CA ARG A 55 -20.20 28.15 -25.89
C ARG A 55 -19.77 29.40 -26.66
N GLU A 56 -19.77 30.55 -26.01
CA GLU A 56 -19.23 31.77 -26.59
C GLU A 56 -17.72 31.66 -26.82
N HIS A 57 -16.98 31.09 -25.90
CA HIS A 57 -15.55 30.87 -26.06
C HIS A 57 -15.18 29.72 -27.01
N GLU A 58 -15.98 28.63 -27.09
CA GLU A 58 -15.73 27.55 -28.07
C GLU A 58 -16.01 28.01 -29.53
N ASN A 59 -16.84 28.98 -29.75
CA ASN A 59 -17.04 29.57 -31.08
C ASN A 59 -15.94 30.55 -31.46
N GLU A 60 -15.35 31.27 -30.49
CA GLU A 60 -14.17 32.12 -30.72
C GLU A 60 -12.92 31.28 -31.01
N GLU A 61 -12.81 30.09 -30.43
CA GLU A 61 -11.66 29.19 -30.63
C GLU A 61 -11.69 28.47 -32.00
N LYS A 62 -12.87 28.35 -32.64
CA LYS A 62 -12.98 27.73 -33.97
C LYS A 62 -12.66 28.65 -35.14
N ASP A 63 -12.66 29.96 -34.93
CA ASP A 63 -12.30 30.94 -35.96
C ASP A 63 -10.82 31.38 -35.95
N GLN A 64 -9.97 30.77 -35.09
CA GLN A 64 -8.54 31.10 -34.99
C GLN A 64 -7.52 29.98 -35.38
N PRO A 65 -7.69 29.15 -36.41
CA PRO A 65 -6.61 28.25 -36.82
C PRO A 65 -5.68 28.84 -37.89
N ALA A 66 -5.91 30.02 -38.43
CA ALA A 66 -5.10 30.54 -39.53
C ALA A 66 -4.17 31.70 -39.16
N ALA A 67 -4.41 32.39 -38.05
CA ALA A 67 -3.56 33.51 -37.62
C ALA A 67 -2.35 33.08 -36.78
N GLN A 68 -2.52 32.08 -35.91
CA GLN A 68 -1.42 31.58 -35.04
C GLN A 68 -0.35 30.76 -35.77
N ALA A 69 -0.67 30.21 -36.96
CA ALA A 69 0.32 29.45 -37.76
C ALA A 69 1.33 30.34 -38.49
N ARG A 70 1.13 31.65 -38.54
CA ARG A 70 2.04 32.61 -39.21
C ARG A 70 2.99 33.34 -38.26
N GLU A 71 2.69 33.40 -36.98
CA GLU A 71 3.60 34.03 -35.97
C GLU A 71 4.72 33.12 -35.49
N ASP A 72 4.74 31.83 -35.85
CA ASP A 72 5.72 30.84 -35.38
C ASP A 72 6.88 30.57 -36.36
N GLU A 73 6.89 31.16 -37.57
CA GLU A 73 8.02 31.01 -38.49
C GLU A 73 9.12 31.99 -38.13
N LEU A 74 10.12 31.51 -37.40
CA LEU A 74 11.34 32.25 -37.11
C LEU A 74 12.11 32.49 -38.43
N PRO A 75 12.71 33.67 -38.66
CA PRO A 75 13.40 34.01 -39.92
C PRO A 75 14.58 33.04 -40.16
N SER A 76 14.72 32.58 -41.43
CA SER A 76 15.85 31.75 -41.82
C SER A 76 17.11 32.58 -41.92
N ILE A 77 18.18 32.06 -41.32
CA ILE A 77 19.49 32.75 -41.29
C ILE A 77 20.33 32.25 -42.48
N LYS A 78 20.83 33.20 -43.29
CA LYS A 78 21.74 32.89 -44.38
C LYS A 78 23.09 33.53 -44.10
N LEU A 79 24.10 32.70 -43.87
CA LEU A 79 25.48 33.16 -43.76
C LEU A 79 26.07 33.52 -45.13
N ARG A 80 26.94 34.53 -45.15
CA ARG A 80 27.45 35.11 -46.41
C ARG A 80 28.31 34.14 -47.24
N SER A 81 29.03 33.25 -46.57
CA SER A 81 29.89 32.25 -47.24
C SER A 81 30.15 31.05 -46.31
N GLN A 82 30.71 29.98 -46.88
CA GLN A 82 31.14 28.80 -46.14
C GLN A 82 32.35 29.15 -45.22
N GLU A 83 33.22 30.05 -45.65
CA GLU A 83 34.33 30.57 -44.85
C GLU A 83 33.83 31.27 -43.60
N ALA A 84 32.78 32.11 -43.71
CA ALA A 84 32.15 32.74 -42.56
C ALA A 84 31.53 31.73 -41.56
N MET A 85 31.09 30.58 -42.05
CA MET A 85 30.59 29.47 -41.20
C MET A 85 31.74 28.82 -40.41
N GLU A 86 32.90 28.60 -41.08
CA GLU A 86 34.09 28.04 -40.45
C GLU A 86 34.70 29.02 -39.42
N GLU A 87 34.79 30.31 -39.76
CA GLU A 87 35.23 31.34 -38.84
C GLU A 87 34.33 31.47 -37.60
N ALA A 88 33.03 31.31 -37.77
CA ALA A 88 32.04 31.24 -36.65
C ALA A 88 32.09 29.94 -35.83
N GLY A 89 32.92 28.97 -36.26
CA GLY A 89 33.07 27.69 -35.59
C GLY A 89 31.79 26.82 -35.63
N ILE A 90 30.95 27.02 -36.65
CA ILE A 90 29.68 26.29 -36.74
C ILE A 90 29.94 24.88 -37.29
N GLN A 91 29.62 23.87 -36.46
CA GLN A 91 29.67 22.46 -36.86
C GLN A 91 28.29 21.89 -36.80
N THR A 92 27.92 21.07 -37.78
CA THR A 92 26.68 20.37 -37.87
C THR A 92 26.83 18.89 -37.53
N LYS A 93 25.81 18.31 -36.89
CA LYS A 93 25.68 16.85 -36.69
C LYS A 93 24.25 16.43 -36.97
N PRO A 94 24.04 15.20 -37.46
CA PRO A 94 22.70 14.68 -37.63
C PRO A 94 22.05 14.43 -36.24
N VAL A 95 20.76 14.65 -36.16
CA VAL A 95 19.95 14.27 -35.00
C VAL A 95 19.82 12.75 -34.94
N GLU A 96 20.31 12.16 -33.87
CA GLU A 96 20.30 10.72 -33.68
C GLU A 96 19.13 10.27 -32.82
N GLU A 97 18.56 9.11 -33.15
CA GLU A 97 17.67 8.38 -32.27
C GLU A 97 18.48 7.42 -31.40
N LYS A 98 18.29 7.50 -30.10
CA LYS A 98 18.86 6.53 -29.15
C LYS A 98 17.78 5.84 -28.34
N TRP A 99 18.04 4.58 -28.02
CA TRP A 99 17.22 3.86 -27.07
C TRP A 99 17.42 4.45 -25.68
N MET A 100 16.34 4.91 -25.06
CA MET A 100 16.34 5.46 -23.73
C MET A 100 15.42 4.63 -22.85
N ASP A 101 15.88 4.36 -21.64
CA ASP A 101 15.06 3.72 -20.62
C ASP A 101 13.97 4.69 -20.18
N GLU A 102 12.75 4.19 -20.10
CA GLU A 102 11.60 4.96 -19.65
C GLU A 102 11.23 4.55 -18.24
N TYR A 103 11.11 5.55 -17.37
CA TYR A 103 10.82 5.34 -15.96
C TYR A 103 9.52 6.00 -15.55
N VAL A 104 8.80 5.33 -14.66
CA VAL A 104 7.75 5.93 -13.83
C VAL A 104 8.38 6.27 -12.49
N THR A 105 8.14 7.48 -12.01
CA THR A 105 8.59 7.92 -10.68
C THR A 105 7.44 7.81 -9.68
N ALA A 106 7.74 7.31 -8.51
CA ALA A 106 6.77 7.18 -7.43
C ALA A 106 7.43 7.50 -6.09
N HIS A 107 6.68 8.13 -5.20
CA HIS A 107 7.09 8.30 -3.81
C HIS A 107 6.69 7.07 -3.00
N GLY A 108 7.46 6.75 -1.97
CA GLY A 108 7.15 5.62 -1.14
C GLY A 108 7.94 5.62 0.16
N HIS A 109 7.81 4.52 0.88
CA HIS A 109 8.52 4.31 2.13
C HIS A 109 8.83 2.83 2.32
N ILE A 110 9.81 2.56 3.16
CA ILE A 110 10.10 1.23 3.65
C ILE A 110 9.11 0.91 4.77
N ASP A 111 8.49 -0.27 4.74
CA ASP A 111 7.58 -0.75 5.77
C ASP A 111 7.98 -2.16 6.24
N PHE A 112 7.42 -2.58 7.36
CA PHE A 112 7.53 -3.95 7.83
C PHE A 112 6.89 -4.91 6.82
N ASN A 113 7.52 -6.07 6.65
CA ASN A 113 6.87 -7.18 5.97
C ASN A 113 5.74 -7.71 6.88
N GLN A 114 4.50 -7.47 6.49
CA GLN A 114 3.31 -7.82 7.28
C GLN A 114 3.17 -9.33 7.53
N ASP A 115 3.77 -10.18 6.68
CA ASP A 115 3.78 -11.63 6.87
C ASP A 115 4.72 -12.05 8.02
N HIS A 116 5.64 -11.15 8.41
CA HIS A 116 6.63 -11.33 9.48
C HIS A 116 6.58 -10.18 10.50
N TYR A 117 5.40 -9.60 10.69
CA TYR A 117 5.11 -8.59 11.69
C TYR A 117 3.94 -9.04 12.56
N ALA A 118 4.12 -9.12 13.86
CA ALA A 118 3.10 -9.62 14.78
C ALA A 118 2.83 -8.66 15.94
N HIS A 119 1.56 -8.44 16.19
CA HIS A 119 1.05 -7.83 17.42
C HIS A 119 0.68 -8.95 18.39
N LEU A 120 1.44 -9.11 19.44
CA LEU A 120 1.29 -10.21 20.38
C LEU A 120 0.49 -9.78 21.60
N SER A 121 -0.66 -10.42 21.77
CA SER A 121 -1.53 -10.26 22.94
C SER A 121 -1.50 -11.52 23.81
N THR A 122 -1.77 -11.37 25.09
CA THR A 122 -2.02 -12.51 25.98
C THR A 122 -3.29 -13.27 25.55
N ARG A 123 -3.37 -14.57 25.82
CA ARG A 123 -4.56 -15.38 25.50
C ARG A 123 -5.60 -15.39 26.61
N ALA A 124 -5.26 -14.96 27.82
CA ALA A 124 -6.16 -14.80 28.92
C ALA A 124 -5.84 -13.53 29.70
N SER A 125 -6.84 -12.94 30.36
CA SER A 125 -6.64 -11.78 31.20
C SER A 125 -5.85 -12.14 32.45
N GLY A 126 -5.01 -11.21 32.93
CA GLY A 126 -4.21 -11.43 34.13
C GLY A 126 -3.28 -10.28 34.43
N THR A 127 -2.40 -10.48 35.39
CA THR A 127 -1.38 -9.50 35.77
C THR A 127 -0.01 -9.93 35.24
N ALA A 128 0.73 -9.00 34.66
CA ALA A 128 2.09 -9.23 34.20
C ALA A 128 2.99 -9.56 35.41
N TRP A 129 3.32 -10.83 35.56
CA TRP A 129 4.13 -11.29 36.70
C TRP A 129 5.62 -11.03 36.48
N ARG A 130 6.12 -11.33 35.27
CA ARG A 130 7.49 -11.08 34.86
C ARG A 130 7.59 -10.81 33.37
N VAL A 131 8.47 -9.90 32.98
CA VAL A 131 8.76 -9.54 31.61
C VAL A 131 10.25 -9.81 31.37
N PHE A 132 10.59 -10.63 30.35
CA PHE A 132 11.94 -11.06 30.07
C PHE A 132 12.59 -10.29 28.94
N LYS A 133 11.79 -9.73 28.03
CA LYS A 133 12.27 -9.07 26.82
C LYS A 133 11.86 -7.61 26.80
N GLN A 134 12.70 -6.80 26.20
CA GLN A 134 12.46 -5.36 26.02
C GLN A 134 12.56 -4.96 24.56
N ALA A 135 12.15 -3.75 24.23
CA ALA A 135 12.31 -3.21 22.87
C ALA A 135 13.79 -3.19 22.48
N GLY A 136 14.09 -3.67 21.26
CA GLY A 136 15.44 -3.85 20.76
C GLY A 136 16.03 -5.25 20.95
N ASP A 137 15.42 -6.10 21.78
CA ASP A 137 15.91 -7.48 21.98
C ASP A 137 15.62 -8.35 20.75
N TYR A 138 16.61 -9.17 20.39
CA TYR A 138 16.41 -10.23 19.42
C TYR A 138 15.85 -11.48 20.10
N VAL A 139 14.85 -12.10 19.49
CA VAL A 139 14.19 -13.30 20.01
C VAL A 139 14.11 -14.39 18.95
N LYS A 140 14.14 -15.64 19.40
CA LYS A 140 13.91 -16.82 18.57
C LYS A 140 12.48 -17.32 18.74
N LYS A 141 11.96 -18.00 17.74
CA LYS A 141 10.69 -18.70 17.83
C LYS A 141 10.66 -19.58 19.07
N GLY A 142 9.63 -19.40 19.91
CA GLY A 142 9.47 -20.14 21.16
C GLY A 142 10.12 -19.49 22.39
N ASP A 143 10.88 -18.39 22.24
CA ASP A 143 11.36 -17.63 23.40
C ASP A 143 10.20 -17.09 24.21
N VAL A 144 10.29 -17.13 25.53
CA VAL A 144 9.31 -16.53 26.43
C VAL A 144 9.56 -15.04 26.55
N LEU A 145 8.58 -14.23 26.21
CA LEU A 145 8.60 -12.78 26.28
C LEU A 145 8.19 -12.26 27.67
N ALA A 146 7.11 -12.84 28.20
CA ALA A 146 6.55 -12.50 29.51
C ALA A 146 5.78 -13.68 30.11
N LEU A 147 5.58 -13.62 31.42
CA LEU A 147 4.68 -14.52 32.18
C LEU A 147 3.54 -13.69 32.74
N ILE A 148 2.32 -14.13 32.50
CA ILE A 148 1.09 -13.50 32.95
C ILE A 148 0.43 -14.37 34.01
N ALA A 149 0.16 -13.81 35.17
CA ALA A 149 -0.58 -14.49 36.23
C ALA A 149 -2.09 -14.38 35.94
N SER A 150 -2.67 -15.47 35.41
CA SER A 150 -4.09 -15.52 35.02
C SER A 150 -4.92 -16.38 35.98
N PRO A 151 -5.94 -15.81 36.63
CA PRO A 151 -6.87 -16.59 37.45
C PRO A 151 -7.64 -17.66 36.66
N GLU A 152 -7.99 -17.36 35.39
CA GLU A 152 -8.65 -18.28 34.50
C GLU A 152 -7.80 -19.54 34.26
N LEU A 153 -6.51 -19.38 34.03
CA LEU A 153 -5.61 -20.52 33.88
C LEU A 153 -5.52 -21.37 35.14
N ALA A 154 -5.48 -20.74 36.32
CA ALA A 154 -5.47 -21.45 37.57
C ALA A 154 -6.70 -22.34 37.71
N GLN A 155 -7.90 -21.83 37.38
CA GLN A 155 -9.16 -22.55 37.43
C GLN A 155 -9.14 -23.74 36.44
N LEU A 156 -8.72 -23.51 35.20
CA LEU A 156 -8.66 -24.58 34.18
C LEU A 156 -7.69 -25.71 34.58
N LYS A 157 -6.54 -25.39 35.18
CA LYS A 157 -5.60 -26.40 35.69
C LYS A 157 -6.19 -27.19 36.86
N PHE A 158 -6.91 -26.53 37.74
CA PHE A 158 -7.63 -27.19 38.85
C PHE A 158 -8.75 -28.09 38.32
N ASP A 159 -9.55 -27.62 37.38
CA ASP A 159 -10.63 -28.41 36.76
C ASP A 159 -10.07 -29.65 36.02
N LEU A 160 -8.90 -29.51 35.33
CA LEU A 160 -8.23 -30.63 34.71
C LEU A 160 -7.81 -31.69 35.74
N GLN A 161 -7.18 -31.24 36.85
CA GLN A 161 -6.77 -32.15 37.91
C GLN A 161 -7.97 -32.88 38.51
N GLN A 162 -9.08 -32.21 38.79
CA GLN A 162 -10.29 -32.76 39.34
C GLN A 162 -10.96 -33.74 38.38
N THR A 163 -11.10 -33.39 37.11
CA THR A 163 -11.68 -34.29 36.09
C THR A 163 -10.83 -35.53 35.87
N LEU A 164 -9.49 -35.39 35.86
CA LEU A 164 -8.57 -36.52 35.75
C LEU A 164 -8.70 -37.48 36.94
N LEU A 165 -8.77 -36.97 38.17
CA LEU A 165 -9.06 -37.79 39.37
C LEU A 165 -10.37 -38.52 39.26
N THR A 166 -11.41 -37.85 38.78
CA THR A 166 -12.75 -38.46 38.60
C THR A 166 -12.70 -39.61 37.58
N VAL A 167 -12.01 -39.40 36.45
CA VAL A 167 -11.82 -40.48 35.44
C VAL A 167 -11.06 -41.66 36.03
N LYS A 168 -9.93 -41.43 36.73
CA LYS A 168 -9.16 -42.51 37.40
C LYS A 168 -10.00 -43.29 38.36
N LYS A 169 -10.80 -42.62 39.21
CA LYS A 169 -11.73 -43.25 40.17
C LYS A 169 -12.79 -44.10 39.48
N LEU A 170 -13.47 -43.58 38.47
CA LEU A 170 -14.53 -44.29 37.75
C LEU A 170 -13.97 -45.44 36.92
N GLU A 171 -12.79 -45.29 36.35
CA GLU A 171 -12.11 -46.36 35.63
C GLU A 171 -11.74 -47.52 36.55
N ALA A 172 -11.18 -47.21 37.73
CA ALA A 172 -10.89 -48.25 38.74
C ALA A 172 -12.16 -48.94 39.23
N TYR A 173 -13.29 -48.20 39.37
CA TYR A 173 -14.59 -48.76 39.74
C TYR A 173 -15.13 -49.65 38.61
N TYR A 174 -15.14 -49.21 37.38
CA TYR A 174 -15.57 -49.98 36.22
C TYR A 174 -14.78 -51.29 36.06
N ARG A 175 -13.42 -51.24 36.13
CA ARG A 175 -12.54 -52.42 36.08
C ARG A 175 -12.83 -53.39 37.22
N ARG A 176 -13.26 -52.94 38.41
CA ARG A 176 -13.62 -53.77 39.51
C ARG A 176 -14.91 -54.57 39.24
N LEU A 177 -15.94 -53.88 38.68
CA LEU A 177 -17.19 -54.49 38.29
C LEU A 177 -16.97 -55.52 37.16
N GLU A 178 -16.10 -55.20 36.22
CA GLU A 178 -15.78 -56.07 35.08
C GLU A 178 -15.10 -57.36 35.57
N ARG A 179 -14.18 -57.28 36.54
CA ARG A 179 -13.51 -58.43 37.16
C ARG A 179 -14.45 -59.30 38.00
N ALA A 180 -15.49 -58.72 38.60
CA ALA A 180 -16.49 -59.48 39.38
C ALA A 180 -17.40 -60.37 38.54
N GLY A 181 -17.40 -60.20 37.21
CA GLY A 181 -18.05 -61.07 36.23
C GLY A 181 -19.56 -61.20 36.39
N GLU A 182 -20.09 -62.43 36.29
CA GLU A 182 -21.55 -62.73 36.33
C GLU A 182 -22.25 -62.41 37.66
N GLY A 183 -21.47 -62.15 38.72
CA GLY A 183 -22.05 -61.77 40.01
C GLY A 183 -22.50 -60.31 40.06
N THR A 184 -22.22 -59.49 39.05
CA THR A 184 -22.57 -58.07 39.00
C THR A 184 -23.79 -57.87 38.10
N PRO A 185 -24.85 -57.16 38.55
CA PRO A 185 -25.99 -56.83 37.71
C PRO A 185 -25.56 -56.07 36.45
N LYS A 186 -26.08 -56.45 35.28
CA LYS A 186 -25.79 -55.82 33.99
C LYS A 186 -26.04 -54.32 34.02
N LYS A 187 -27.11 -53.90 34.71
CA LYS A 187 -27.48 -52.49 34.92
C LYS A 187 -26.35 -51.69 35.59
N ASP A 188 -25.70 -52.24 36.61
CA ASP A 188 -24.66 -51.53 37.35
C ASP A 188 -23.40 -51.33 36.50
N ARG A 189 -23.05 -52.29 35.64
CA ARG A 189 -21.97 -52.17 34.67
C ARG A 189 -22.23 -51.11 33.60
N GLU A 190 -23.46 -51.13 33.02
CA GLU A 190 -23.86 -50.14 32.02
C GLU A 190 -23.88 -48.72 32.64
N GLN A 191 -24.33 -48.60 33.88
CA GLN A 191 -24.32 -47.28 34.57
C GLN A 191 -22.90 -46.81 34.86
N ALA A 192 -21.99 -47.69 35.29
CA ALA A 192 -20.59 -47.35 35.52
C ALA A 192 -19.86 -47.00 34.21
N GLU A 193 -20.15 -47.70 33.13
CA GLU A 193 -19.60 -47.38 31.80
C GLU A 193 -20.07 -46.01 31.30
N PHE A 194 -21.37 -45.72 31.47
CA PHE A 194 -21.91 -44.41 31.11
C PHE A 194 -21.27 -43.30 31.90
N ALA A 195 -21.16 -43.44 33.24
CA ALA A 195 -20.50 -42.45 34.08
C ALA A 195 -19.02 -42.23 33.72
N LEU A 196 -18.31 -43.31 33.38
CA LEU A 196 -16.92 -43.22 32.91
C LEU A 196 -16.82 -42.48 31.57
N ARG A 197 -17.75 -42.74 30.64
CA ARG A 197 -17.79 -42.04 29.33
C ARG A 197 -18.06 -40.57 29.52
N GLU A 198 -18.99 -40.19 30.36
CA GLU A 198 -19.30 -38.78 30.70
C GLU A 198 -18.09 -38.08 31.30
N ALA A 199 -17.40 -38.70 32.25
CA ALA A 199 -16.19 -38.14 32.86
C ALA A 199 -15.06 -37.95 31.85
N ARG A 200 -14.87 -38.87 30.88
CA ARG A 200 -13.88 -38.72 29.80
C ARG A 200 -14.21 -37.55 28.87
N VAL A 201 -15.51 -37.34 28.57
CA VAL A 201 -15.94 -36.17 27.79
C VAL A 201 -15.62 -34.84 28.53
N ALA A 202 -15.90 -34.82 29.84
CA ALA A 202 -15.56 -33.66 30.67
C ALA A 202 -14.04 -33.37 30.69
N LEU A 203 -13.22 -34.43 30.82
CA LEU A 203 -11.77 -34.33 30.77
C LEU A 203 -11.27 -33.77 29.42
N SER A 204 -11.80 -34.30 28.30
CA SER A 204 -11.46 -33.82 26.96
C SER A 204 -11.83 -32.35 26.77
N LYS A 205 -12.98 -31.93 27.29
CA LYS A 205 -13.43 -30.52 27.26
C LYS A 205 -12.43 -29.62 27.98
N THR A 206 -11.98 -29.99 29.18
CA THR A 206 -11.03 -29.19 29.98
C THR A 206 -9.64 -29.16 29.30
N GLN A 207 -9.21 -30.29 28.73
CA GLN A 207 -7.98 -30.36 27.93
C GLN A 207 -8.04 -29.37 26.73
N GLN A 208 -9.16 -29.37 26.01
CA GLN A 208 -9.36 -28.46 24.87
C GLN A 208 -9.34 -27.00 25.30
N SER A 209 -9.90 -26.66 26.46
CA SER A 209 -9.85 -25.30 27.01
C SER A 209 -8.41 -24.84 27.28
N LEU A 210 -7.55 -25.70 27.82
CA LEU A 210 -6.14 -25.41 28.01
C LEU A 210 -5.39 -25.28 26.66
N GLN A 211 -5.71 -26.12 25.66
CA GLN A 211 -5.13 -26.01 24.33
C GLN A 211 -5.49 -24.67 23.65
N ASN A 212 -6.69 -24.17 23.85
CA ASN A 212 -7.10 -22.85 23.34
C ASN A 212 -6.25 -21.72 23.95
N LEU A 213 -5.80 -21.85 25.18
CA LEU A 213 -4.81 -20.95 25.79
C LEU A 213 -3.36 -21.19 25.29
N GLY A 214 -3.15 -22.15 24.38
CA GLY A 214 -1.85 -22.50 23.83
C GLY A 214 -1.02 -23.44 24.71
N LEU A 215 -1.65 -24.08 25.68
CA LEU A 215 -1.00 -25.03 26.56
C LEU A 215 -1.34 -26.45 26.13
N HIS A 216 -0.37 -27.15 25.58
CA HIS A 216 -0.53 -28.56 25.19
C HIS A 216 -0.38 -29.47 26.40
N VAL A 217 -1.40 -30.26 26.66
CA VAL A 217 -1.43 -31.24 27.74
C VAL A 217 -1.54 -32.64 27.14
N SER A 218 -0.55 -33.49 27.38
CA SER A 218 -0.62 -34.91 27.06
C SER A 218 -1.27 -35.66 28.25
N LEU A 219 -2.45 -36.20 28.04
CA LEU A 219 -3.14 -37.00 29.06
C LEU A 219 -2.39 -38.28 29.34
N ASP A 220 -1.71 -38.86 28.34
CA ASP A 220 -0.91 -40.09 28.49
C ASP A 220 0.30 -39.87 29.43
N GLU A 221 0.90 -38.67 29.46
CA GLU A 221 1.93 -38.31 30.40
C GLU A 221 1.41 -38.14 31.83
N LEU A 222 0.16 -37.64 31.99
CA LEU A 222 -0.45 -37.44 33.28
C LEU A 222 -1.11 -38.67 33.88
N ALA A 223 -1.51 -39.65 33.04
CA ALA A 223 -2.20 -40.86 33.47
C ALA A 223 -1.41 -41.70 34.50
N PRO A 224 -0.10 -41.93 34.32
CA PRO A 224 0.69 -42.74 35.27
C PRO A 224 1.06 -41.99 36.55
N LEU A 225 0.94 -40.66 36.59
CA LEU A 225 1.38 -39.85 37.72
C LEU A 225 0.38 -39.95 38.90
N ASN A 226 0.90 -39.92 40.12
CA ASN A 226 0.10 -39.73 41.30
C ASN A 226 -0.39 -38.25 41.42
N ASP A 227 -1.35 -37.97 42.33
CA ASP A 227 -1.97 -36.66 42.48
C ASP A 227 -0.97 -35.54 42.75
N GLN A 228 0.06 -35.83 43.58
CA GLN A 228 1.09 -34.88 43.93
C GLN A 228 2.01 -34.57 42.72
N GLN A 229 2.41 -35.62 41.99
CA GLN A 229 3.21 -35.48 40.76
C GLN A 229 2.43 -34.74 39.66
N THR A 230 1.12 -35.04 39.51
CA THR A 230 0.24 -34.35 38.58
C THR A 230 0.14 -32.85 38.93
N ALA A 231 -0.03 -32.51 40.20
CA ALA A 231 -0.07 -31.10 40.62
C ALA A 231 1.25 -30.36 40.33
N VAL A 232 2.40 -31.00 40.57
CA VAL A 232 3.72 -30.41 40.23
C VAL A 232 3.88 -30.21 38.73
N ARG A 233 3.48 -31.21 37.91
CA ARG A 233 3.58 -31.12 36.44
C ARG A 233 2.68 -30.04 35.88
N LEU A 234 1.46 -29.91 36.40
CA LEU A 234 0.52 -28.85 35.98
C LEU A 234 0.99 -27.46 36.39
N ARG A 235 1.72 -27.32 37.49
CA ARG A 235 2.27 -26.04 37.94
C ARG A 235 3.21 -25.44 36.92
N THR A 236 4.10 -26.24 36.33
CA THR A 236 5.12 -25.83 35.34
C THR A 236 4.63 -25.95 33.89
N LEU A 237 3.36 -26.34 33.70
CA LEU A 237 2.80 -26.54 32.36
C LEU A 237 2.97 -25.29 31.46
N GLY A 238 3.62 -25.48 30.32
CA GLY A 238 3.87 -24.41 29.34
C GLY A 238 5.08 -23.53 29.67
N ILE A 239 5.79 -23.76 30.77
CA ILE A 239 7.01 -23.02 31.10
C ILE A 239 8.23 -23.86 30.69
N PRO A 240 9.13 -23.33 29.84
CA PRO A 240 10.35 -24.03 29.48
C PRO A 240 11.24 -24.35 30.72
N ASP A 241 11.87 -25.51 30.70
CA ASP A 241 12.74 -25.95 31.80
C ASP A 241 13.95 -25.00 32.03
N SER A 242 14.36 -24.28 30.98
CA SER A 242 15.41 -23.25 31.08
C SER A 242 15.05 -22.07 32.00
N LEU A 243 13.75 -21.80 32.20
CA LEU A 243 13.26 -20.74 33.09
C LEU A 243 12.99 -21.26 34.52
N SER A 244 12.88 -22.56 34.70
CA SER A 244 12.59 -23.16 36.03
C SER A 244 13.57 -22.70 37.13
N PRO A 245 14.89 -22.56 36.91
CA PRO A 245 15.82 -22.07 37.92
C PRO A 245 15.65 -20.58 38.26
N LEU A 246 15.09 -19.79 37.30
CA LEU A 246 14.85 -18.36 37.47
C LEU A 246 13.52 -18.07 38.19
N LEU A 247 12.68 -19.09 38.29
CA LEU A 247 11.39 -19.02 38.96
C LEU A 247 11.56 -19.66 40.34
N ASP A 248 11.48 -18.86 41.39
CA ASP A 248 11.29 -19.42 42.73
C ASP A 248 9.90 -20.05 42.80
N LEU A 249 9.83 -21.33 42.36
CA LEU A 249 8.58 -22.09 42.31
C LEU A 249 7.91 -22.25 43.69
N HIS A 250 8.64 -22.00 44.77
CA HIS A 250 8.11 -21.97 46.14
C HIS A 250 7.45 -20.64 46.49
N ALA A 251 7.95 -19.54 45.91
CA ALA A 251 7.36 -18.21 46.09
C ALA A 251 6.14 -17.99 45.14
N VAL A 252 6.04 -18.75 44.03
CA VAL A 252 4.90 -18.71 43.11
C VAL A 252 3.76 -19.53 43.71
N THR A 253 2.90 -18.88 44.43
CA THR A 253 1.75 -19.48 45.16
C THR A 253 0.62 -20.00 44.24
N GLY A 254 0.79 -20.00 42.91
CA GLY A 254 -0.30 -20.38 42.03
C GLY A 254 0.09 -21.12 40.76
N ASN A 255 -0.78 -22.01 40.31
CA ASN A 255 -0.78 -22.67 39.00
C ASN A 255 -1.14 -21.75 37.83
N ASN A 256 -0.93 -20.43 37.96
CA ASN A 256 -1.59 -19.41 37.17
C ASN A 256 -0.71 -18.70 36.15
N LEU A 257 0.54 -19.13 35.96
CA LEU A 257 1.46 -18.48 35.05
C LEU A 257 1.23 -18.94 33.60
N LEU A 258 0.81 -18.01 32.76
CA LEU A 258 0.63 -18.17 31.30
C LEU A 258 1.81 -17.53 30.58
N PRO A 259 2.62 -18.30 29.84
CA PRO A 259 3.72 -17.76 29.07
C PRO A 259 3.25 -17.15 27.75
N MET A 260 3.85 -16.02 27.38
CA MET A 260 3.75 -15.42 26.06
C MET A 260 5.02 -15.77 25.26
N TYR A 261 4.83 -16.37 24.09
CA TYR A 261 5.93 -16.83 23.24
C TYR A 261 6.10 -16.01 21.99
N ALA A 262 7.35 -15.89 21.49
CA ALA A 262 7.64 -15.37 20.17
C ALA A 262 7.19 -16.40 19.10
N PRO A 263 6.34 -16.01 18.11
CA PRO A 263 5.84 -16.91 17.07
C PRO A 263 6.88 -17.21 15.98
N PHE A 264 7.87 -16.35 15.79
CA PHE A 264 8.96 -16.45 14.82
C PHE A 264 10.22 -15.71 15.33
N ASP A 265 11.34 -15.89 14.62
CA ASP A 265 12.58 -15.19 14.90
C ASP A 265 12.49 -13.73 14.49
N GLY A 266 12.84 -12.80 15.37
CA GLY A 266 12.75 -11.39 15.06
C GLY A 266 13.24 -10.48 16.16
N MET A 267 12.97 -9.20 16.02
CA MET A 267 13.29 -8.17 17.01
C MET A 267 12.00 -7.66 17.65
N VAL A 268 12.03 -7.43 18.96
CA VAL A 268 10.95 -6.73 19.66
C VAL A 268 11.02 -5.25 19.29
N ILE A 269 10.05 -4.80 18.48
CA ILE A 269 9.98 -3.40 18.03
C ILE A 269 9.41 -2.51 19.10
N LYS A 270 8.39 -3.00 19.82
CA LYS A 270 7.70 -2.25 20.86
C LYS A 270 7.26 -3.20 21.98
N ARG A 271 7.30 -2.70 23.19
CA ARG A 271 6.79 -3.36 24.40
C ARG A 271 5.83 -2.44 25.12
N ASP A 272 4.59 -2.87 25.23
CA ASP A 272 3.50 -2.13 25.88
C ASP A 272 3.01 -2.88 27.14
N ILE A 273 3.93 -3.42 27.92
CA ILE A 273 3.64 -4.15 29.15
C ILE A 273 4.70 -3.86 30.21
N VAL A 274 4.26 -3.64 31.43
CA VAL A 274 5.12 -3.49 32.61
C VAL A 274 4.74 -4.50 33.70
N ILE A 275 5.72 -4.85 34.57
CA ILE A 275 5.49 -5.78 35.68
C ILE A 275 4.44 -5.20 36.61
N GLY A 276 3.44 -6.02 37.01
CA GLY A 276 2.34 -5.64 37.87
C GLY A 276 1.12 -5.06 37.14
N GLU A 277 1.23 -4.81 35.84
CA GLU A 277 0.13 -4.29 35.04
C GLU A 277 -0.90 -5.36 34.73
N MET A 278 -2.20 -4.98 34.72
CA MET A 278 -3.28 -5.84 34.25
C MET A 278 -3.34 -5.82 32.74
N VAL A 279 -3.23 -6.99 32.11
CA VAL A 279 -3.26 -7.18 30.65
C VAL A 279 -4.46 -8.00 30.23
N THR A 280 -4.93 -7.74 29.02
CA THR A 280 -6.08 -8.42 28.41
C THR A 280 -5.78 -8.85 26.98
N PRO A 281 -6.52 -9.81 26.41
CA PRO A 281 -6.37 -10.23 25.02
C PRO A 281 -6.65 -9.13 23.99
N ALA A 282 -7.38 -8.07 24.38
CA ALA A 282 -7.80 -7.00 23.49
C ALA A 282 -6.66 -6.02 23.13
N THR A 283 -5.62 -5.97 23.96
CA THR A 283 -4.51 -5.03 23.76
C THR A 283 -3.21 -5.78 23.48
N PRO A 284 -2.45 -5.42 22.43
CA PRO A 284 -1.14 -6.00 22.18
C PRO A 284 -0.15 -5.57 23.27
N GLN A 285 0.67 -6.52 23.75
CA GLN A 285 1.72 -6.28 24.73
C GLN A 285 3.11 -6.18 24.09
N PHE A 286 3.30 -6.85 22.95
CA PHE A 286 4.54 -6.80 22.20
C PHE A 286 4.28 -6.66 20.70
N HIS A 287 5.17 -5.95 20.03
CA HIS A 287 5.25 -5.88 18.57
C HIS A 287 6.56 -6.53 18.15
N LEU A 288 6.49 -7.58 17.37
CA LEU A 288 7.63 -8.36 16.91
C LEU A 288 7.73 -8.27 15.39
N ALA A 289 8.92 -8.01 14.85
CA ALA A 289 9.16 -8.00 13.40
C ALA A 289 10.46 -8.72 13.03
N ASP A 290 10.45 -9.38 11.89
CA ASP A 290 11.67 -9.79 11.21
C ASP A 290 12.16 -8.65 10.31
N LEU A 291 13.29 -8.04 10.69
CA LEU A 291 13.86 -6.90 9.95
C LEU A 291 14.77 -7.32 8.79
N ARG A 292 14.99 -8.61 8.56
CA ARG A 292 15.87 -9.10 7.49
C ARG A 292 15.27 -8.92 6.10
N ARG A 293 13.94 -8.88 6.00
CA ARG A 293 13.18 -8.60 4.78
C ARG A 293 12.12 -7.56 5.07
N LEU A 294 12.14 -6.50 4.30
CA LEU A 294 11.23 -5.37 4.43
C LEU A 294 10.45 -5.18 3.13
N TRP A 295 9.41 -4.39 3.18
CA TRP A 295 8.66 -3.99 2.00
C TRP A 295 9.00 -2.56 1.63
N ILE A 296 9.06 -2.29 0.33
CA ILE A 296 9.00 -0.96 -0.24
C ILE A 296 7.57 -0.76 -0.71
N CYS A 297 6.85 0.15 -0.08
CA CYS A 297 5.49 0.53 -0.41
C CYS A 297 5.51 1.82 -1.22
N LEU A 298 5.11 1.76 -2.48
CA LEU A 298 5.11 2.89 -3.42
C LEU A 298 3.69 3.33 -3.71
N HIS A 299 3.52 4.63 -3.93
CA HIS A 299 2.26 5.26 -4.34
C HIS A 299 2.39 5.77 -5.77
N VAL A 300 1.84 5.02 -6.73
CA VAL A 300 1.93 5.34 -8.16
C VAL A 300 0.66 6.00 -8.62
N ARG A 301 0.76 7.05 -9.46
CA ARG A 301 -0.40 7.73 -10.03
C ARG A 301 -1.20 6.80 -10.92
N LEU A 302 -2.52 6.92 -10.88
CA LEU A 302 -3.43 6.08 -11.65
C LEU A 302 -3.12 6.08 -13.16
N GLU A 303 -2.70 7.23 -13.71
CA GLU A 303 -2.34 7.38 -15.13
C GLU A 303 -1.14 6.52 -15.56
N ASP A 304 -0.23 6.23 -14.64
CA ASP A 304 0.98 5.45 -14.89
C ASP A 304 0.81 3.94 -14.66
N VAL A 305 -0.25 3.53 -13.94
CA VAL A 305 -0.48 2.14 -13.54
C VAL A 305 -0.61 1.18 -14.72
N ALA A 306 -1.23 1.63 -15.82
CA ALA A 306 -1.39 0.81 -17.03
C ALA A 306 -0.04 0.35 -17.64
N ARG A 307 1.05 1.01 -17.29
CA ARG A 307 2.43 0.74 -17.74
C ARG A 307 3.19 -0.18 -16.81
N LEU A 308 2.65 -0.44 -15.61
CA LEU A 308 3.28 -1.28 -14.60
C LEU A 308 2.92 -2.74 -14.78
N LYS A 309 3.91 -3.59 -14.46
CA LYS A 309 3.76 -5.05 -14.39
C LYS A 309 4.60 -5.59 -13.26
N GLU A 310 4.14 -6.67 -12.66
CA GLU A 310 4.95 -7.43 -11.70
C GLU A 310 6.25 -7.89 -12.36
N GLY A 311 7.34 -7.90 -11.57
CA GLY A 311 8.68 -8.26 -12.03
C GLY A 311 9.50 -7.14 -12.67
N GLN A 312 8.95 -5.93 -12.85
CA GLN A 312 9.72 -4.76 -13.31
C GLN A 312 10.73 -4.32 -12.25
N ASP A 313 11.89 -3.85 -12.72
CA ASP A 313 12.98 -3.39 -11.86
C ASP A 313 12.66 -2.02 -11.23
N ILE A 314 12.98 -1.91 -9.96
CA ILE A 314 12.82 -0.68 -9.16
C ILE A 314 14.19 -0.27 -8.63
N ALA A 315 14.56 0.99 -8.84
CA ALA A 315 15.61 1.67 -8.12
C ALA A 315 14.97 2.61 -7.09
N PHE A 316 15.14 2.30 -5.80
CA PHE A 316 14.60 3.09 -4.70
C PHE A 316 15.73 3.88 -4.03
N HIS A 317 15.54 5.18 -3.84
CA HIS A 317 16.50 6.10 -3.25
C HIS A 317 15.87 6.68 -1.98
N LEU A 318 16.53 6.50 -0.84
CA LEU A 318 16.07 7.04 0.43
C LEU A 318 16.34 8.54 0.53
N ASP A 319 15.43 9.23 1.23
CA ASP A 319 15.61 10.63 1.61
C ASP A 319 16.64 10.71 2.74
N GLY A 320 17.90 10.96 2.41
CA GLY A 320 18.95 11.08 3.42
C GLY A 320 20.35 10.73 2.89
N PRO A 321 21.37 10.69 3.76
CA PRO A 321 22.72 10.41 3.32
C PRO A 321 22.86 8.95 2.88
N ASN A 322 23.07 8.76 1.60
CA ASN A 322 23.68 7.63 0.87
C ASN A 322 23.49 6.21 1.44
N GLU A 323 22.28 5.80 1.76
CA GLU A 323 22.00 4.37 1.91
C GLU A 323 21.49 3.86 0.55
N GLU A 324 22.34 3.09 -0.14
CA GLU A 324 21.96 2.39 -1.36
C GLU A 324 20.99 1.27 -1.00
N VAL A 325 19.77 1.38 -1.50
CA VAL A 325 18.80 0.28 -1.43
C VAL A 325 19.12 -0.69 -2.56
N PRO A 326 19.26 -2.00 -2.28
CA PRO A 326 19.49 -2.99 -3.32
C PRO A 326 18.41 -2.93 -4.41
N PRO A 327 18.79 -3.09 -5.69
CA PRO A 327 17.81 -3.18 -6.78
C PRO A 327 16.79 -4.28 -6.47
N THR A 328 15.53 -3.96 -6.66
CA THR A 328 14.44 -4.89 -6.38
C THR A 328 13.41 -4.86 -7.50
N LYS A 329 12.38 -5.71 -7.39
CA LYS A 329 11.33 -5.85 -8.40
C LYS A 329 9.96 -5.69 -7.80
N ILE A 330 9.01 -5.21 -8.62
CA ILE A 330 7.60 -5.18 -8.24
C ILE A 330 7.16 -6.60 -7.91
N SER A 331 6.69 -6.82 -6.68
CA SER A 331 6.12 -8.09 -6.22
C SER A 331 4.59 -8.09 -6.26
N TRP A 332 3.96 -6.91 -6.21
CA TRP A 332 2.51 -6.79 -6.17
C TRP A 332 2.04 -5.39 -6.55
N ILE A 333 0.90 -5.33 -7.24
CA ILE A 333 0.21 -4.09 -7.62
C ILE A 333 -1.22 -4.19 -7.11
N SER A 334 -1.70 -3.16 -6.38
CA SER A 334 -3.07 -3.12 -5.87
C SER A 334 -4.09 -3.06 -7.01
N ALA A 335 -5.18 -3.78 -6.84
CA ALA A 335 -6.37 -3.63 -7.69
C ALA A 335 -7.24 -2.43 -7.28
N GLU A 336 -6.98 -1.82 -6.14
CA GLU A 336 -7.74 -0.72 -5.56
C GLU A 336 -6.97 0.59 -5.66
N VAL A 337 -7.68 1.67 -5.90
CA VAL A 337 -7.16 3.03 -5.93
C VAL A 337 -7.48 3.70 -4.60
N ASP A 338 -6.51 4.31 -3.97
CA ASP A 338 -6.74 5.16 -2.80
C ASP A 338 -7.50 6.43 -3.22
N GLU A 339 -8.71 6.59 -2.72
CA GLU A 339 -9.61 7.69 -3.11
C GLU A 339 -9.07 9.08 -2.72
N LYS A 340 -8.28 9.17 -1.64
CA LYS A 340 -7.75 10.45 -1.13
C LYS A 340 -6.55 10.92 -1.91
N THR A 341 -5.63 10.00 -2.20
CA THR A 341 -4.38 10.32 -2.89
C THR A 341 -4.46 10.13 -4.39
N ARG A 342 -5.47 9.40 -4.89
CA ARG A 342 -5.64 8.98 -6.29
C ARG A 342 -4.45 8.19 -6.81
N THR A 343 -3.83 7.40 -5.93
CA THR A 343 -2.70 6.54 -6.25
C THR A 343 -3.06 5.09 -6.08
N VAL A 344 -2.30 4.23 -6.73
CA VAL A 344 -2.36 2.78 -6.58
C VAL A 344 -1.12 2.35 -5.79
N ALA A 345 -1.33 1.50 -4.79
CA ALA A 345 -0.25 0.96 -4.00
C ALA A 345 0.50 -0.12 -4.81
N VAL A 346 1.82 -0.01 -4.83
CA VAL A 346 2.73 -0.97 -5.46
C VAL A 346 3.75 -1.40 -4.41
N ARG A 347 4.01 -2.70 -4.34
CA ARG A 347 4.91 -3.28 -3.35
C ARG A 347 6.08 -3.99 -4.00
N ALA A 348 7.23 -3.87 -3.37
CA ALA A 348 8.41 -4.67 -3.66
C ALA A 348 9.02 -5.20 -2.36
N GLU A 349 9.72 -6.33 -2.43
CA GLU A 349 10.47 -6.86 -1.30
C GLU A 349 11.93 -6.43 -1.40
N VAL A 350 12.52 -6.09 -0.27
CA VAL A 350 13.93 -5.73 -0.18
C VAL A 350 14.61 -6.50 0.95
N ASP A 351 15.75 -7.11 0.64
CA ASP A 351 16.57 -7.77 1.62
C ASP A 351 17.37 -6.75 2.45
N ASN A 352 17.41 -6.97 3.77
CA ASN A 352 18.08 -6.10 4.73
C ASN A 352 18.97 -6.93 5.69
N PRO A 353 19.95 -7.71 5.18
CA PRO A 353 20.73 -8.63 5.99
C PRO A 353 21.61 -7.93 7.04
N GLN A 354 21.98 -6.67 6.78
CA GLN A 354 22.82 -5.87 7.66
C GLN A 354 22.03 -4.97 8.62
N GLY A 355 20.69 -4.95 8.53
CA GLY A 355 19.83 -4.12 9.36
C GLY A 355 20.00 -2.62 9.14
N ARG A 356 20.51 -2.20 7.96
CA ARG A 356 20.74 -0.77 7.63
C ARG A 356 19.44 -0.06 7.29
N LEU A 357 18.56 -0.73 6.55
CA LEU A 357 17.26 -0.18 6.18
C LEU A 357 16.34 -0.18 7.40
N ARG A 358 15.67 0.94 7.61
CA ARG A 358 14.74 1.13 8.73
C ARG A 358 13.32 1.30 8.22
N PRO A 359 12.33 0.61 8.79
CA PRO A 359 10.93 0.89 8.49
C PRO A 359 10.55 2.35 8.75
N ASN A 360 9.55 2.84 8.03
CA ASN A 360 9.08 4.23 8.04
C ASN A 360 10.10 5.26 7.50
N THR A 361 11.10 4.81 6.73
CA THR A 361 11.98 5.72 5.99
C THR A 361 11.40 5.97 4.60
N PHE A 362 11.28 7.24 4.22
CA PHE A 362 10.72 7.69 2.94
C PHE A 362 11.80 7.76 1.85
N GLY A 363 11.33 7.79 0.60
CA GLY A 363 12.20 7.92 -0.55
C GLY A 363 11.44 7.90 -1.88
N ASP A 364 12.22 7.99 -2.96
CA ASP A 364 11.73 8.04 -4.32
C ASP A 364 12.12 6.78 -5.10
N ALA A 365 11.16 6.21 -5.81
CA ALA A 365 11.36 5.08 -6.70
C ALA A 365 11.40 5.51 -8.16
N ARG A 366 12.26 4.85 -8.93
CA ARG A 366 12.26 4.86 -10.39
C ARG A 366 11.98 3.46 -10.87
N ILE A 367 10.83 3.26 -11.49
CA ILE A 367 10.35 1.96 -12.00
C ILE A 367 10.64 1.91 -13.49
N LEU A 368 11.42 0.96 -13.95
CA LEU A 368 11.71 0.76 -15.37
C LEU A 368 10.48 0.17 -16.08
N VAL A 369 9.82 0.97 -16.92
CA VAL A 369 8.59 0.55 -17.61
C VAL A 369 8.80 0.18 -19.06
N GLY A 370 9.94 0.52 -19.64
CA GLY A 370 10.26 0.17 -21.02
C GLY A 370 11.45 0.91 -21.58
N ARG A 371 11.66 0.72 -22.89
CA ARG A 371 12.65 1.45 -23.67
C ARG A 371 11.98 2.03 -24.91
N GLN A 372 12.27 3.28 -25.19
CA GLN A 372 11.76 3.95 -26.38
C GLN A 372 12.91 4.63 -27.12
N LYS A 373 12.80 4.67 -28.47
CA LYS A 373 13.68 5.52 -29.27
C LYS A 373 13.29 6.98 -29.06
N ARG A 374 14.25 7.79 -28.69
CA ARG A 374 14.09 9.24 -28.50
C ARG A 374 15.11 9.99 -29.29
N LEU A 375 14.70 11.16 -29.83
CA LEU A 375 15.61 12.09 -30.49
C LEU A 375 16.47 12.76 -29.42
N ILE A 376 17.77 12.65 -29.56
CA ILE A 376 18.73 13.26 -28.63
C ILE A 376 19.49 14.35 -29.36
N VAL A 377 19.59 15.48 -28.69
CA VAL A 377 20.34 16.65 -29.15
C VAL A 377 21.41 16.98 -28.12
N PRO A 378 22.67 17.23 -28.55
CA PRO A 378 23.69 17.77 -27.63
C PRO A 378 23.21 19.07 -26.99
N LYS A 379 23.52 19.26 -25.71
CA LYS A 379 23.11 20.48 -24.98
C LYS A 379 23.66 21.76 -25.60
N GLU A 380 24.83 21.67 -26.20
CA GLU A 380 25.51 22.77 -26.90
C GLU A 380 24.75 23.28 -28.13
N ALA A 381 23.90 22.39 -28.74
CA ALA A 381 23.05 22.79 -29.87
C ALA A 381 21.80 23.56 -29.45
N LEU A 382 21.42 23.48 -28.16
CA LEU A 382 20.25 24.14 -27.63
C LEU A 382 20.57 25.59 -27.29
N GLN A 383 19.76 26.50 -27.82
CA GLN A 383 19.79 27.91 -27.50
C GLN A 383 18.43 28.30 -26.89
N PHE A 384 18.41 29.41 -26.17
CA PHE A 384 17.18 29.95 -25.57
C PHE A 384 16.92 31.35 -26.14
N ASP A 385 15.74 31.53 -26.77
CA ASP A 385 15.37 32.78 -27.44
C ASP A 385 14.70 33.81 -26.52
N GLY A 386 14.64 33.54 -25.21
CA GLY A 386 13.91 34.30 -24.21
C GLY A 386 12.55 33.73 -23.85
N THR A 387 11.95 32.89 -24.71
CA THR A 387 10.64 32.25 -24.48
C THR A 387 10.69 30.73 -24.57
N SER A 388 11.52 30.18 -25.47
CA SER A 388 11.57 28.75 -25.76
C SER A 388 12.97 28.28 -26.14
N HIS A 389 13.18 26.98 -26.10
CA HIS A 389 14.40 26.36 -26.60
C HIS A 389 14.34 26.27 -28.13
N VAL A 390 15.44 26.67 -28.79
CA VAL A 390 15.57 26.72 -30.23
C VAL A 390 16.81 25.92 -30.65
N VAL A 391 16.68 25.21 -31.78
CA VAL A 391 17.76 24.48 -32.45
C VAL A 391 17.82 24.98 -33.89
N PHE A 392 19.00 25.16 -34.42
CA PHE A 392 19.22 25.60 -35.79
C PHE A 392 19.41 24.39 -36.71
N VAL A 393 18.43 24.14 -37.56
CA VAL A 393 18.43 23.05 -38.55
C VAL A 393 19.02 23.57 -39.86
N ARG A 394 19.94 22.83 -40.44
CA ARG A 394 20.52 23.16 -41.76
C ARG A 394 19.44 23.12 -42.83
N GLY A 395 19.33 24.18 -43.63
CA GLY A 395 18.40 24.32 -44.73
C GLY A 395 18.85 23.58 -46.00
N GLN A 396 18.30 24.00 -47.14
CA GLN A 396 18.64 23.42 -48.45
C GLN A 396 20.06 23.85 -48.90
N SER A 397 20.49 25.01 -48.51
CA SER A 397 21.87 25.49 -48.78
C SER A 397 22.79 25.18 -47.61
N PRO A 398 24.06 24.86 -47.85
CA PRO A 398 25.04 24.60 -46.78
C PRO A 398 25.20 25.75 -45.77
N THR A 399 24.93 26.98 -46.17
CA THR A 399 25.07 28.20 -45.38
C THR A 399 23.73 28.70 -44.77
N GLU A 400 22.64 27.99 -45.00
CA GLU A 400 21.32 28.36 -44.54
C GLU A 400 20.93 27.54 -43.32
N PHE A 401 20.45 28.22 -42.26
CA PHE A 401 19.97 27.61 -41.05
C PHE A 401 18.55 28.08 -40.74
N GLN A 402 17.67 27.14 -40.40
CA GLN A 402 16.30 27.40 -40.01
C GLN A 402 16.19 27.21 -38.50
N PRO A 403 15.88 28.25 -37.72
CA PRO A 403 15.61 28.07 -36.31
C PRO A 403 14.30 27.33 -36.12
N ARG A 404 14.33 26.35 -35.23
CA ARG A 404 13.17 25.55 -34.87
C ARG A 404 12.99 25.50 -33.36
N ARG A 405 11.83 25.85 -32.87
CA ARG A 405 11.45 25.69 -31.51
C ARG A 405 11.30 24.21 -31.19
N VAL A 406 11.88 23.77 -30.07
CA VAL A 406 11.86 22.39 -29.62
C VAL A 406 11.29 22.29 -28.23
N GLN A 407 10.47 21.27 -28.02
CA GLN A 407 10.01 20.90 -26.68
C GLN A 407 10.91 19.80 -26.15
N LEU A 408 11.45 20.02 -24.94
CA LEU A 408 12.34 19.09 -24.29
C LEU A 408 11.56 18.28 -23.24
N ASP A 409 11.97 17.04 -23.04
CA ASP A 409 11.45 16.19 -21.98
C ASP A 409 12.16 16.55 -20.65
N PRO A 410 11.45 17.15 -19.66
CA PRO A 410 12.06 17.57 -18.40
C PRO A 410 12.53 16.44 -17.51
N ARG A 411 12.13 15.20 -17.83
CA ARG A 411 12.51 14.00 -17.07
C ARG A 411 14.00 13.65 -17.23
N TYR A 412 14.62 14.11 -18.32
CA TYR A 412 16.02 13.81 -18.62
C TYR A 412 16.89 15.07 -18.39
N LYS A 413 17.67 15.05 -17.29
CA LYS A 413 18.52 16.20 -16.93
C LYS A 413 19.90 16.17 -17.60
N ASP A 414 20.42 14.99 -17.90
CA ASP A 414 21.78 14.81 -18.38
C ASP A 414 21.90 14.94 -19.89
N VAL A 415 20.84 14.62 -20.62
CA VAL A 415 20.74 14.71 -22.08
C VAL A 415 19.50 15.47 -22.49
N ALA A 416 19.57 16.18 -23.61
CA ALA A 416 18.43 16.89 -24.16
C ALA A 416 17.60 15.93 -25.07
N VAL A 417 16.50 15.44 -24.53
CA VAL A 417 15.54 14.62 -25.26
C VAL A 417 14.48 15.53 -25.86
N VAL A 418 14.30 15.46 -27.18
CA VAL A 418 13.34 16.27 -27.92
C VAL A 418 12.02 15.52 -28.08
N LEU A 419 10.92 16.13 -27.63
CA LEU A 419 9.55 15.63 -27.78
C LEU A 419 8.94 16.04 -29.12
N SER A 420 9.19 17.27 -29.56
CA SER A 420 8.65 17.81 -30.80
C SER A 420 9.56 18.91 -31.39
N GLY A 421 9.42 19.16 -32.70
CA GLY A 421 10.16 20.20 -33.41
C GLY A 421 11.28 19.69 -34.32
N LEU A 422 11.77 18.45 -34.15
CA LEU A 422 12.83 17.85 -34.97
C LEU A 422 12.43 16.48 -35.52
N LYS A 423 13.14 16.05 -36.58
CA LYS A 423 13.05 14.70 -37.15
C LYS A 423 14.43 14.06 -37.14
N ALA A 424 14.46 12.73 -37.05
CA ALA A 424 15.70 11.95 -37.15
C ALA A 424 16.43 12.22 -38.49
N GLY A 425 17.74 12.32 -38.42
CA GLY A 425 18.59 12.53 -39.60
C GLY A 425 18.70 14.02 -40.03
N GLN A 426 17.97 14.94 -39.46
CA GLN A 426 18.17 16.37 -39.73
C GLN A 426 19.53 16.82 -39.22
N GLU A 427 20.26 17.59 -40.01
CA GLU A 427 21.52 18.21 -39.58
C GLU A 427 21.23 19.46 -38.76
N ILE A 428 21.79 19.50 -37.57
CA ILE A 428 21.66 20.63 -36.63
C ILE A 428 23.02 21.23 -36.30
N ALA A 429 23.06 22.53 -36.07
CA ALA A 429 24.24 23.21 -35.58
C ALA A 429 24.51 22.82 -34.12
N VAL A 430 25.65 22.19 -33.85
CA VAL A 430 26.05 21.75 -32.51
C VAL A 430 27.02 22.74 -31.88
N SER A 431 28.01 23.20 -32.64
CA SER A 431 28.96 24.23 -32.22
C SER A 431 28.64 25.53 -32.93
N GLY A 432 28.96 26.70 -32.31
CA GLY A 432 28.68 28.00 -32.89
C GLY A 432 27.21 28.41 -32.95
N SER A 433 26.32 27.65 -32.36
CA SER A 433 24.86 27.89 -32.37
C SER A 433 24.47 29.25 -31.74
N HIS A 434 25.27 29.76 -30.80
CA HIS A 434 25.08 31.09 -30.19
C HIS A 434 25.26 32.26 -31.19
N VAL A 435 26.12 32.09 -32.23
CA VAL A 435 26.29 33.07 -33.30
C VAL A 435 25.03 33.14 -34.14
N LEU A 436 24.44 31.97 -34.46
CA LEU A 436 23.17 31.91 -35.20
C LEU A 436 22.03 32.53 -34.40
N LEU A 437 22.01 32.34 -33.07
CA LEU A 437 21.02 32.98 -32.21
C LEU A 437 21.16 34.52 -32.25
N SER A 438 22.38 35.01 -32.21
CA SER A 438 22.63 36.46 -32.29
C SER A 438 22.20 37.09 -33.62
N GLU A 439 22.43 36.39 -34.75
CA GLU A 439 21.96 36.85 -36.06
C GLU A 439 20.43 36.76 -36.16
N MET A 440 19.78 35.71 -35.68
CA MET A 440 18.33 35.61 -35.62
C MET A 440 17.70 36.76 -34.83
N LEU A 441 18.26 37.11 -33.69
CA LEU A 441 17.75 38.21 -32.87
C LEU A 441 17.92 39.58 -33.53
N LYS A 442 19.05 39.81 -34.27
CA LYS A 442 19.22 41.02 -35.06
C LYS A 442 18.21 41.14 -36.19
N GLU A 443 17.98 40.05 -36.95
CA GLU A 443 16.99 40.04 -38.05
C GLU A 443 15.56 40.30 -37.53
N ARG A 444 15.23 39.77 -36.36
CA ARG A 444 13.93 40.01 -35.73
C ARG A 444 13.74 41.49 -35.34
N ILE A 445 14.74 42.11 -34.76
CA ILE A 445 14.71 43.55 -34.39
C ILE A 445 14.64 44.42 -35.65
N ALA A 446 15.39 44.09 -36.71
CA ALA A 446 15.39 44.84 -37.96
C ALA A 446 14.09 44.68 -38.79
N GLY A 447 13.27 43.66 -38.52
CA GLY A 447 12.00 43.44 -39.19
C GLY A 447 10.79 44.04 -38.47
N GLU A 448 10.97 44.57 -37.25
CA GLU A 448 9.95 45.27 -36.45
C GLU A 448 9.98 46.80 -36.69
N ASP A 449 10.98 47.37 -37.40
CA ASP A 449 11.09 48.76 -37.86
C ASP A 449 10.55 48.89 -39.31
#